data_1c3ba9e04fd0487b62e517c2be65f7ea
#
_entry.id   1c3ba9e04fd0487b62e517c2be65f7ea
#
_cell.length_a   1.000
_cell.length_b   1.000
_cell.length_c   1.000
_cell.angle_alpha   90.00
_cell.angle_beta   90.00
_cell.angle_gamma   90.00
#
_symmetry.space_group_name_H-M   'P 1'
#
loop_
_entity.id
_entity.type
_entity.pdbx_description
1 polymer ?
#
loop_
_entity_poly.entity_id
_entity_poly.type
_entity_poly.pdbx_seq_one_letter_code
_entity_poly.pdbx_strand_id
1 'polypeptide(L)'
;MTTKSFDVVGIGNAIVDVLVQADDAFLDNHNLTKGTMALVDEGQAERLYASAGPGLETSGGSAANTLAGIAQLGGRAGFIGRVRDDQLGAIFAHDIRAVGARYETPAASSGASTARCLILVTPDAQRTMCTYLGASVGLDPADLDLEMVAQAQVLYLEGYLWDSDEAKQAFIAAADVARSHGGKVALSLSDAFCVERHRESFQALVDGHVDVLFANEMEITALYKSNSFEEALEQVRGRCAIAALTRSEQGSTVLSGDQTFTIPPYSLGPLVDTTGAGDLYAAGFLFGLTRGEDLERCGQLGSLCAGAVVTQLGPRPQCSLPDLLAQHLG
;
A
#
# COMPACT_ATOMS: atom_id res chain seq x y z
N MET A 1 -2.40 -30.48 -3.36
CA MET A 1 -2.23 -29.06 -2.89
C MET A 1 -3.60 -28.58 -2.46
N THR A 2 -3.78 -28.17 -1.22
CA THR A 2 -5.03 -27.56 -0.77
C THR A 2 -5.23 -26.24 -1.48
N THR A 3 -6.41 -26.01 -2.05
CA THR A 3 -6.75 -24.76 -2.73
C THR A 3 -6.74 -23.62 -1.70
N LYS A 4 -5.90 -22.61 -1.89
CA LYS A 4 -5.85 -21.42 -1.03
C LYS A 4 -7.15 -20.63 -1.13
N SER A 5 -7.66 -20.16 0.02
CA SER A 5 -8.92 -19.40 0.09
C SER A 5 -8.75 -17.93 -0.31
N PHE A 6 -7.54 -17.38 -0.17
CA PHE A 6 -7.20 -16.01 -0.53
C PHE A 6 -6.14 -15.97 -1.61
N ASP A 7 -6.29 -15.05 -2.55
CA ASP A 7 -5.25 -14.73 -3.51
C ASP A 7 -4.17 -13.90 -2.81
N VAL A 8 -4.56 -12.82 -2.12
CA VAL A 8 -3.65 -11.98 -1.33
C VAL A 8 -4.26 -11.66 0.03
N VAL A 9 -3.45 -11.78 1.09
CA VAL A 9 -3.73 -11.22 2.41
C VAL A 9 -2.69 -10.15 2.68
N GLY A 10 -3.12 -8.93 3.02
CA GLY A 10 -2.23 -7.81 3.31
C GLY A 10 -2.22 -7.44 4.79
N ILE A 11 -1.04 -7.05 5.27
CA ILE A 11 -0.84 -6.46 6.60
C ILE A 11 -0.36 -5.02 6.41
N GLY A 12 -1.07 -4.05 6.98
CA GLY A 12 -0.75 -2.64 6.81
C GLY A 12 -1.46 -1.71 7.77
N ASN A 13 -1.20 -0.41 7.63
CA ASN A 13 -1.86 0.62 8.39
C ASN A 13 -3.35 0.71 8.03
N ALA A 14 -4.22 0.56 9.04
CA ALA A 14 -5.64 0.81 8.90
C ALA A 14 -5.91 2.29 9.16
N ILE A 15 -6.01 3.10 8.11
CA ILE A 15 -6.16 4.56 8.15
C ILE A 15 -7.50 4.94 7.54
N VAL A 16 -8.20 5.92 8.11
CA VAL A 16 -9.35 6.55 7.46
C VAL A 16 -8.86 7.81 6.74
N ASP A 17 -9.02 7.84 5.43
CA ASP A 17 -8.80 9.03 4.62
C ASP A 17 -10.03 9.94 4.71
N VAL A 18 -9.81 11.20 5.10
CA VAL A 18 -10.85 12.23 5.23
C VAL A 18 -10.56 13.32 4.21
N LEU A 19 -11.25 13.31 3.07
CA LEU A 19 -11.10 14.30 2.02
C LEU A 19 -11.98 15.51 2.29
N VAL A 20 -11.37 16.69 2.39
CA VAL A 20 -12.06 17.97 2.69
C VAL A 20 -11.64 19.04 1.69
N GLN A 21 -12.59 19.83 1.21
CA GLN A 21 -12.28 21.08 0.49
C GLN A 21 -11.79 22.12 1.46
N ALA A 22 -10.64 22.71 1.21
CA ALA A 22 -10.03 23.76 2.02
C ALA A 22 -9.55 24.91 1.12
N ASP A 23 -9.38 26.10 1.68
CA ASP A 23 -8.73 27.22 1.02
C ASP A 23 -7.31 27.45 1.60
N ASP A 24 -6.55 28.35 0.95
CA ASP A 24 -5.21 28.69 1.41
C ASP A 24 -5.23 29.31 2.82
N ALA A 25 -6.29 30.05 3.18
CA ALA A 25 -6.44 30.66 4.50
C ALA A 25 -6.57 29.58 5.59
N PHE A 26 -7.23 28.45 5.31
CA PHE A 26 -7.29 27.33 6.25
C PHE A 26 -5.88 26.74 6.49
N LEU A 27 -5.09 26.55 5.43
CA LEU A 27 -3.73 26.05 5.55
C LEU A 27 -2.84 26.99 6.37
N ASP A 28 -2.89 28.29 6.07
CA ASP A 28 -2.12 29.32 6.78
C ASP A 28 -2.49 29.40 8.27
N ASN A 29 -3.78 29.36 8.59
CA ASN A 29 -4.27 29.39 9.97
C ASN A 29 -3.83 28.20 10.82
N HIS A 30 -3.55 27.06 10.18
CA HIS A 30 -3.09 25.85 10.83
C HIS A 30 -1.58 25.58 10.65
N ASN A 31 -0.83 26.53 10.05
CA ASN A 31 0.60 26.42 9.76
C ASN A 31 0.96 25.17 8.94
N LEU A 32 0.14 24.84 7.94
CA LEU A 32 0.34 23.70 7.06
C LEU A 32 1.04 24.13 5.77
N THR A 33 2.06 23.39 5.37
CA THR A 33 2.74 23.63 4.08
C THR A 33 1.94 23.00 2.97
N LYS A 34 1.41 23.83 2.06
CA LYS A 34 0.62 23.40 0.92
C LYS A 34 1.34 22.36 0.06
N GLY A 35 0.63 21.32 -0.34
CA GLY A 35 1.14 20.30 -1.24
C GLY A 35 2.09 19.29 -0.60
N THR A 36 2.18 19.27 0.75
CA THR A 36 3.05 18.32 1.47
C THR A 36 2.26 17.34 2.33
N MET A 37 2.93 16.26 2.74
CA MET A 37 2.45 15.36 3.78
C MET A 37 3.22 15.62 5.07
N ALA A 38 2.50 15.71 6.19
CA ALA A 38 3.08 15.82 7.52
C ALA A 38 2.46 14.79 8.47
N LEU A 39 3.29 14.16 9.29
CA LEU A 39 2.82 13.41 10.44
C LEU A 39 2.43 14.40 11.55
N VAL A 40 1.26 14.16 12.14
CA VAL A 40 0.70 14.99 13.22
C VAL A 40 0.41 14.14 14.46
N ASP A 41 0.40 14.78 15.63
CA ASP A 41 -0.05 14.13 16.85
C ASP A 41 -1.58 14.07 16.94
N GLU A 42 -2.10 13.29 17.92
CA GLU A 42 -3.54 13.10 18.12
C GLU A 42 -4.29 14.41 18.34
N GLY A 43 -3.75 15.28 19.20
CA GLY A 43 -4.39 16.57 19.49
C GLY A 43 -4.44 17.51 18.29
N GLN A 44 -3.40 17.50 17.44
CA GLN A 44 -3.38 18.26 16.19
C GLN A 44 -4.37 17.67 15.18
N ALA A 45 -4.41 16.35 15.04
CA ALA A 45 -5.36 15.67 14.17
C ALA A 45 -6.80 15.94 14.57
N GLU A 46 -7.12 15.93 15.87
CA GLU A 46 -8.44 16.27 16.39
C GLU A 46 -8.84 17.73 16.11
N ARG A 47 -7.93 18.67 16.36
CA ARG A 47 -8.20 20.09 16.07
C ARG A 47 -8.45 20.34 14.59
N LEU A 48 -7.61 19.74 13.71
CA LEU A 48 -7.77 19.87 12.27
C LEU A 48 -9.10 19.27 11.81
N TYR A 49 -9.43 18.07 12.27
CA TYR A 49 -10.69 17.41 11.93
C TYR A 49 -11.91 18.20 12.40
N ALA A 50 -11.89 18.73 13.64
CA ALA A 50 -12.99 19.52 14.19
C ALA A 50 -13.17 20.88 13.50
N SER A 51 -12.10 21.47 12.96
CA SER A 51 -12.14 22.75 12.23
C SER A 51 -12.41 22.59 10.74
N ALA A 52 -12.25 21.39 10.19
CA ALA A 52 -12.52 21.09 8.80
C ALA A 52 -14.03 21.13 8.50
N GLY A 53 -14.36 21.45 7.24
CA GLY A 53 -15.71 21.35 6.73
C GLY A 53 -16.17 19.90 6.54
N PRO A 54 -17.36 19.68 5.94
CA PRO A 54 -17.83 18.35 5.60
C PRO A 54 -16.83 17.62 4.69
N GLY A 55 -16.51 16.38 5.02
CA GLY A 55 -15.55 15.56 4.28
C GLY A 55 -16.12 14.21 3.86
N LEU A 56 -15.46 13.59 2.91
CA LEU A 56 -15.69 12.19 2.52
C LEU A 56 -14.72 11.31 3.30
N GLU A 57 -15.24 10.38 4.05
CA GLU A 57 -14.48 9.41 4.85
C GLU A 57 -14.47 8.04 4.14
N THR A 58 -13.29 7.49 3.91
CA THR A 58 -13.10 6.19 3.28
C THR A 58 -11.98 5.41 3.96
N SER A 59 -12.02 4.08 3.90
CA SER A 59 -10.86 3.30 4.30
C SER A 59 -9.68 3.62 3.39
N GLY A 60 -8.49 3.81 3.96
CA GLY A 60 -7.24 4.17 3.30
C GLY A 60 -6.08 3.38 3.88
N GLY A 61 -4.87 3.79 3.54
CA GLY A 61 -3.63 3.07 3.82
C GLY A 61 -3.17 2.27 2.60
N SER A 62 -1.85 2.19 2.40
CA SER A 62 -1.23 1.64 1.19
C SER A 62 -1.66 0.18 0.93
N ALA A 63 -1.51 -0.70 1.92
CA ALA A 63 -1.95 -2.09 1.77
C ALA A 63 -3.46 -2.20 1.57
N ALA A 64 -4.27 -1.41 2.27
CA ALA A 64 -5.72 -1.43 2.09
C ALA A 64 -6.13 -1.01 0.67
N ASN A 65 -5.45 -0.02 0.06
CA ASN A 65 -5.66 0.37 -1.33
C ASN A 65 -5.27 -0.75 -2.30
N THR A 66 -4.13 -1.42 -2.06
CA THR A 66 -3.71 -2.59 -2.85
C THR A 66 -4.76 -3.69 -2.80
N LEU A 67 -5.26 -4.04 -1.60
CA LEU A 67 -6.28 -5.09 -1.43
C LEU A 67 -7.62 -4.69 -2.05
N ALA A 68 -8.01 -3.42 -1.95
CA ALA A 68 -9.20 -2.89 -2.64
C ALA A 68 -9.07 -3.03 -4.16
N GLY A 69 -7.91 -2.73 -4.73
CA GLY A 69 -7.61 -2.94 -6.15
C GLY A 69 -7.71 -4.41 -6.56
N ILE A 70 -7.15 -5.32 -5.77
CA ILE A 70 -7.25 -6.77 -5.99
C ILE A 70 -8.71 -7.24 -5.96
N ALA A 71 -9.49 -6.77 -4.97
CA ALA A 71 -10.91 -7.11 -4.86
C ALA A 71 -11.72 -6.58 -6.07
N GLN A 72 -11.43 -5.35 -6.51
CA GLN A 72 -12.08 -4.77 -7.70
C GLN A 72 -11.76 -5.55 -8.99
N LEU A 73 -10.55 -6.10 -9.09
CA LEU A 73 -10.15 -7.01 -10.18
C LEU A 73 -10.84 -8.39 -10.11
N GLY A 74 -11.62 -8.67 -9.06
CA GLY A 74 -12.25 -9.96 -8.80
C GLY A 74 -11.34 -10.96 -8.09
N GLY A 75 -10.27 -10.51 -7.45
CA GLY A 75 -9.42 -11.31 -6.59
C GLY A 75 -9.99 -11.47 -5.18
N ARG A 76 -9.57 -12.54 -4.49
CA ARG A 76 -9.97 -12.82 -3.11
C ARG A 76 -8.96 -12.18 -2.17
N ALA A 77 -9.32 -11.02 -1.62
CA ALA A 77 -8.48 -10.18 -0.77
C ALA A 77 -8.83 -10.33 0.71
N GLY A 78 -7.82 -10.33 1.58
CA GLY A 78 -7.96 -10.22 3.03
C GLY A 78 -7.05 -9.13 3.57
N PHE A 79 -7.49 -8.40 4.60
CA PHE A 79 -6.71 -7.33 5.21
C PHE A 79 -6.59 -7.55 6.72
N ILE A 80 -5.39 -7.32 7.25
CA ILE A 80 -5.06 -7.32 8.69
C ILE A 80 -4.48 -5.95 9.01
N GLY A 81 -5.08 -5.25 9.94
CA GLY A 81 -4.64 -3.93 10.39
C GLY A 81 -5.43 -3.49 11.61
N ARG A 82 -4.83 -2.69 12.47
CA ARG A 82 -5.39 -2.33 13.76
C ARG A 82 -6.14 -1.01 13.73
N VAL A 83 -7.39 -1.03 14.16
CA VAL A 83 -8.21 0.16 14.45
C VAL A 83 -8.59 0.19 15.93
N ARG A 84 -9.04 1.32 16.42
CA ARG A 84 -9.66 1.48 17.71
C ARG A 84 -11.17 1.19 17.63
N ASP A 85 -11.77 0.74 18.72
CA ASP A 85 -13.24 0.70 18.89
C ASP A 85 -13.76 2.13 19.06
N ASP A 86 -13.83 2.85 17.92
CA ASP A 86 -14.32 4.23 17.80
C ASP A 86 -15.05 4.43 16.46
N GLN A 87 -15.55 5.65 16.22
CA GLN A 87 -16.32 5.95 15.01
C GLN A 87 -15.53 5.71 13.73
N LEU A 88 -14.27 6.16 13.67
CA LEU A 88 -13.43 5.97 12.48
C LEU A 88 -13.04 4.50 12.28
N GLY A 89 -12.85 3.75 13.36
CA GLY A 89 -12.63 2.29 13.28
C GLY A 89 -13.83 1.56 12.69
N ALA A 90 -15.05 1.96 13.07
CA ALA A 90 -16.27 1.41 12.48
C ALA A 90 -16.41 1.77 10.99
N ILE A 91 -16.07 3.01 10.61
CA ILE A 91 -16.04 3.45 9.19
C ILE A 91 -15.04 2.63 8.40
N PHE A 92 -13.80 2.50 8.88
CA PHE A 92 -12.77 1.68 8.23
C PHE A 92 -13.25 0.25 8.01
N ALA A 93 -13.74 -0.41 9.07
CA ALA A 93 -14.18 -1.80 9.02
C ALA A 93 -15.36 -2.01 8.06
N HIS A 94 -16.30 -1.07 8.02
CA HIS A 94 -17.42 -1.11 7.08
C HIS A 94 -16.94 -0.96 5.63
N ASP A 95 -16.13 0.06 5.36
CA ASP A 95 -15.74 0.43 4.00
C ASP A 95 -14.79 -0.60 3.38
N ILE A 96 -13.78 -1.09 4.12
CA ILE A 96 -12.86 -2.11 3.58
C ILE A 96 -13.58 -3.43 3.24
N ARG A 97 -14.63 -3.78 4.00
CA ARG A 97 -15.50 -4.93 3.66
C ARG A 97 -16.38 -4.64 2.46
N ALA A 98 -16.90 -3.42 2.33
CA ALA A 98 -17.76 -3.01 1.21
C ALA A 98 -17.01 -3.03 -0.13
N VAL A 99 -15.71 -2.73 -0.14
CA VAL A 99 -14.87 -2.87 -1.35
C VAL A 99 -14.48 -4.32 -1.66
N GLY A 100 -14.87 -5.29 -0.83
CA GLY A 100 -14.72 -6.72 -1.09
C GLY A 100 -13.52 -7.39 -0.40
N ALA A 101 -12.77 -6.71 0.44
CA ALA A 101 -11.71 -7.33 1.22
C ALA A 101 -12.26 -7.90 2.55
N ARG A 102 -11.88 -9.12 2.90
CA ARG A 102 -12.19 -9.68 4.22
C ARG A 102 -11.37 -8.96 5.29
N TYR A 103 -12.03 -8.46 6.33
CA TYR A 103 -11.40 -7.79 7.46
C TYR A 103 -12.06 -8.24 8.76
N GLU A 104 -11.29 -8.88 9.64
CA GLU A 104 -11.79 -9.49 10.88
C GLU A 104 -10.91 -9.16 12.08
N THR A 105 -9.86 -8.33 11.92
CA THR A 105 -9.01 -7.90 13.04
C THR A 105 -9.89 -7.23 14.11
N PRO A 106 -9.86 -7.71 15.36
CA PRO A 106 -10.66 -7.11 16.43
C PRO A 106 -10.22 -5.67 16.69
N ALA A 107 -11.20 -4.77 16.85
CA ALA A 107 -10.89 -3.39 17.20
C ALA A 107 -10.30 -3.30 18.62
N ALA A 108 -9.26 -2.50 18.80
CA ALA A 108 -8.62 -2.29 20.10
C ALA A 108 -9.58 -1.58 21.07
N SER A 109 -9.80 -2.14 22.25
CA SER A 109 -10.71 -1.58 23.27
C SER A 109 -10.10 -0.41 24.05
N SER A 110 -8.77 -0.18 23.94
CA SER A 110 -8.02 0.89 24.63
C SER A 110 -6.83 1.35 23.82
N GLY A 111 -6.21 2.46 24.18
CA GLY A 111 -5.04 3.04 23.50
C GLY A 111 -5.39 4.19 22.58
N ALA A 112 -4.53 4.47 21.61
CA ALA A 112 -4.67 5.55 20.64
C ALA A 112 -5.94 5.42 19.79
N SER A 113 -6.51 6.55 19.34
CA SER A 113 -7.65 6.55 18.42
C SER A 113 -7.28 5.99 17.04
N THR A 114 -8.28 5.61 16.26
CA THR A 114 -8.08 5.12 14.88
C THR A 114 -7.29 6.14 14.07
N ALA A 115 -6.36 5.63 13.27
CA ALA A 115 -5.55 6.42 12.36
C ALA A 115 -6.41 7.17 11.34
N ARG A 116 -6.01 8.40 11.00
CA ARG A 116 -6.68 9.22 9.99
C ARG A 116 -5.68 10.04 9.20
N CYS A 117 -5.96 10.21 7.93
CA CYS A 117 -5.26 11.15 7.07
C CYS A 117 -6.25 12.23 6.63
N LEU A 118 -6.10 13.46 7.14
CA LEU A 118 -6.88 14.58 6.66
C LEU A 118 -6.24 15.09 5.36
N ILE A 119 -6.97 14.97 4.27
CA ILE A 119 -6.53 15.35 2.92
C ILE A 119 -7.26 16.63 2.54
N LEU A 120 -6.56 17.75 2.65
CA LEU A 120 -7.06 19.10 2.38
C LEU A 120 -6.83 19.42 0.90
N VAL A 121 -7.90 19.57 0.13
CA VAL A 121 -7.87 19.82 -1.31
C VAL A 121 -8.19 21.29 -1.55
N THR A 122 -7.22 22.06 -2.05
CA THR A 122 -7.38 23.46 -2.40
C THR A 122 -7.97 23.65 -3.80
N PRO A 123 -8.54 24.86 -4.15
CA PRO A 123 -9.19 25.10 -5.45
C PRO A 123 -8.29 24.88 -6.69
N ASP A 124 -6.97 24.94 -6.51
CA ASP A 124 -5.97 24.61 -7.54
C ASP A 124 -5.62 23.12 -7.59
N ALA A 125 -6.43 22.27 -6.94
CA ALA A 125 -6.28 20.83 -6.85
C ALA A 125 -5.00 20.35 -6.11
N GLN A 126 -4.32 21.24 -5.37
CA GLN A 126 -3.21 20.83 -4.50
C GLN A 126 -3.76 20.09 -3.26
N ARG A 127 -3.01 19.08 -2.81
CA ARG A 127 -3.36 18.29 -1.62
C ARG A 127 -2.33 18.51 -0.53
N THR A 128 -2.85 18.81 0.65
CA THR A 128 -2.03 18.86 1.87
C THR A 128 -2.55 17.77 2.81
N MET A 129 -1.67 16.85 3.17
CA MET A 129 -2.02 15.67 3.96
C MET A 129 -1.49 15.80 5.39
N CYS A 130 -2.36 15.60 6.37
CA CYS A 130 -2.00 15.57 7.78
C CYS A 130 -2.36 14.18 8.33
N THR A 131 -1.34 13.33 8.51
CA THR A 131 -1.52 11.92 8.87
C THR A 131 -1.22 11.68 10.34
N TYR A 132 -2.21 11.20 11.07
CA TYR A 132 -2.09 10.64 12.39
C TYR A 132 -2.17 9.12 12.32
N LEU A 133 -1.12 8.44 12.72
CA LEU A 133 -1.01 6.98 12.58
C LEU A 133 -1.76 6.20 13.67
N GLY A 134 -2.03 6.82 14.82
CA GLY A 134 -2.93 6.32 15.86
C GLY A 134 -2.75 4.85 16.22
N ALA A 135 -3.88 4.14 16.27
CA ALA A 135 -3.90 2.73 16.63
C ALA A 135 -3.16 1.82 15.65
N SER A 136 -2.98 2.24 14.39
CA SER A 136 -2.42 1.38 13.33
C SER A 136 -0.99 0.94 13.61
N VAL A 137 -0.15 1.82 14.17
CA VAL A 137 1.24 1.50 14.53
C VAL A 137 1.38 0.61 15.76
N GLY A 138 0.30 0.37 16.47
CA GLY A 138 0.25 -0.56 17.58
C GLY A 138 -0.08 -2.00 17.19
N LEU A 139 -0.06 -2.33 15.89
CA LEU A 139 -0.24 -3.70 15.42
C LEU A 139 0.83 -4.60 16.02
N ASP A 140 0.40 -5.72 16.61
CA ASP A 140 1.29 -6.69 17.23
C ASP A 140 0.93 -8.14 16.80
N PRO A 141 1.74 -9.17 17.16
CA PRO A 141 1.45 -10.54 16.78
C PRO A 141 0.09 -11.08 17.25
N ALA A 142 -0.51 -10.52 18.30
CA ALA A 142 -1.82 -10.96 18.79
C ALA A 142 -2.99 -10.48 17.90
N ASP A 143 -2.76 -9.46 17.07
CA ASP A 143 -3.75 -8.96 16.10
C ASP A 143 -3.83 -9.83 14.83
N LEU A 144 -2.87 -10.76 14.64
CA LEU A 144 -2.75 -11.55 13.42
C LEU A 144 -3.79 -12.67 13.35
N ASP A 145 -4.57 -12.71 12.28
CA ASP A 145 -5.30 -13.91 11.86
C ASP A 145 -4.34 -14.82 11.07
N LEU A 146 -3.57 -15.64 11.81
CA LEU A 146 -2.60 -16.57 11.21
C LEU A 146 -3.27 -17.68 10.38
N GLU A 147 -4.55 -17.98 10.63
CA GLU A 147 -5.30 -18.92 9.80
C GLU A 147 -5.59 -18.30 8.43
N MET A 148 -6.00 -17.04 8.38
CA MET A 148 -6.17 -16.29 7.12
C MET A 148 -4.84 -16.20 6.36
N VAL A 149 -3.73 -15.90 7.04
CA VAL A 149 -2.38 -15.86 6.45
C VAL A 149 -2.00 -17.23 5.87
N ALA A 150 -2.23 -18.33 6.60
CA ALA A 150 -1.93 -19.68 6.13
C ALA A 150 -2.71 -20.06 4.86
N GLN A 151 -3.87 -19.44 4.64
CA GLN A 151 -4.73 -19.68 3.47
C GLN A 151 -4.48 -18.71 2.31
N ALA A 152 -3.49 -17.82 2.38
CA ALA A 152 -3.14 -16.89 1.32
C ALA A 152 -2.17 -17.50 0.30
N GLN A 153 -2.34 -17.20 -1.00
CA GLN A 153 -1.30 -17.47 -2.00
C GLN A 153 -0.12 -16.52 -1.82
N VAL A 154 -0.41 -15.24 -1.52
CA VAL A 154 0.59 -14.21 -1.24
C VAL A 154 0.21 -13.46 0.03
N LEU A 155 1.16 -13.32 0.95
CA LEU A 155 1.13 -12.37 2.06
C LEU A 155 1.78 -11.07 1.58
N TYR A 156 1.07 -9.94 1.65
CA TYR A 156 1.56 -8.61 1.27
C TYR A 156 1.82 -7.76 2.50
N LEU A 157 3.03 -7.23 2.64
CA LEU A 157 3.51 -6.47 3.79
C LEU A 157 3.74 -5.01 3.40
N GLU A 158 3.22 -4.08 4.20
CA GLU A 158 3.36 -2.63 4.01
C GLU A 158 4.55 -2.09 4.81
N GLY A 159 5.57 -1.57 4.12
CA GLY A 159 6.80 -1.09 4.74
C GLY A 159 6.63 0.06 5.74
N TYR A 160 5.58 0.87 5.63
CA TYR A 160 5.28 1.93 6.62
C TYR A 160 5.12 1.42 8.06
N LEU A 161 4.72 0.16 8.26
CA LEU A 161 4.63 -0.44 9.60
C LEU A 161 6.00 -0.82 10.20
N TRP A 162 7.07 -0.78 9.42
CA TRP A 162 8.39 -1.20 9.87
C TRP A 162 9.06 -0.28 10.91
N ASP A 163 8.42 0.83 11.29
CA ASP A 163 8.90 1.71 12.37
C ASP A 163 8.66 1.10 13.78
N SER A 164 7.64 0.24 13.96
CA SER A 164 7.31 -0.42 15.24
C SER A 164 8.03 -1.76 15.39
N ASP A 165 8.64 -2.02 16.53
CA ASP A 165 9.29 -3.31 16.81
C ASP A 165 8.26 -4.44 16.98
N GLU A 166 7.07 -4.15 17.48
CA GLU A 166 5.96 -5.10 17.57
C GLU A 166 5.46 -5.48 16.18
N ALA A 167 5.31 -4.51 15.28
CA ALA A 167 4.92 -4.76 13.89
C ALA A 167 6.00 -5.56 13.13
N LYS A 168 7.30 -5.33 13.39
CA LYS A 168 8.38 -6.17 12.84
C LYS A 168 8.22 -7.63 13.27
N GLN A 169 7.91 -7.88 14.55
CA GLN A 169 7.66 -9.24 15.05
C GLN A 169 6.43 -9.86 14.40
N ALA A 170 5.34 -9.07 14.24
CA ALA A 170 4.14 -9.50 13.53
C ALA A 170 4.44 -9.89 12.08
N PHE A 171 5.22 -9.09 11.35
CA PHE A 171 5.60 -9.38 9.97
C PHE A 171 6.39 -10.69 9.85
N ILE A 172 7.40 -10.89 10.70
CA ILE A 172 8.21 -12.12 10.69
C ILE A 172 7.33 -13.33 11.00
N ALA A 173 6.47 -13.26 12.06
CA ALA A 173 5.57 -14.34 12.40
C ALA A 173 4.60 -14.69 11.26
N ALA A 174 4.02 -13.68 10.61
CA ALA A 174 3.13 -13.87 9.47
C ALA A 174 3.86 -14.45 8.25
N ALA A 175 5.08 -13.96 7.96
CA ALA A 175 5.91 -14.45 6.85
C ALA A 175 6.27 -15.93 7.04
N ASP A 176 6.65 -16.34 8.22
CA ASP A 176 6.97 -17.74 8.56
C ASP A 176 5.74 -18.65 8.36
N VAL A 177 4.55 -18.19 8.81
CA VAL A 177 3.30 -18.93 8.59
C VAL A 177 2.96 -19.03 7.11
N ALA A 178 3.00 -17.92 6.36
CA ALA A 178 2.72 -17.92 4.92
C ALA A 178 3.62 -18.92 4.17
N ARG A 179 4.94 -18.86 4.40
CA ARG A 179 5.94 -19.72 3.75
C ARG A 179 5.81 -21.18 4.14
N SER A 180 5.59 -21.48 5.45
CA SER A 180 5.40 -22.89 5.91
C SER A 180 4.17 -23.56 5.31
N HIS A 181 3.18 -22.77 4.85
CA HIS A 181 1.99 -23.24 4.14
C HIS A 181 2.08 -23.08 2.60
N GLY A 182 3.27 -22.81 2.07
CA GLY A 182 3.51 -22.71 0.62
C GLY A 182 2.98 -21.43 -0.04
N GLY A 183 2.70 -20.38 0.76
CA GLY A 183 2.45 -19.03 0.28
C GLY A 183 3.75 -18.29 -0.02
N LYS A 184 3.67 -17.20 -0.77
CA LYS A 184 4.76 -16.25 -1.04
C LYS A 184 4.63 -15.05 -0.14
N VAL A 185 5.74 -14.35 0.13
CA VAL A 185 5.76 -13.09 0.85
C VAL A 185 6.13 -11.97 -0.12
N ALA A 186 5.28 -10.96 -0.20
CA ALA A 186 5.51 -9.73 -0.95
C ALA A 186 5.67 -8.56 0.02
N LEU A 187 6.59 -7.64 -0.28
CA LEU A 187 6.87 -6.45 0.50
C LEU A 187 6.82 -5.22 -0.40
N SER A 188 6.11 -4.17 0.01
CA SER A 188 6.33 -2.81 -0.50
C SER A 188 7.25 -2.04 0.45
N LEU A 189 8.28 -1.39 -0.09
CA LEU A 189 9.15 -0.52 0.72
C LEU A 189 8.44 0.76 1.19
N SER A 190 7.37 1.14 0.49
CA SER A 190 6.43 2.20 0.83
C SER A 190 6.97 3.63 0.78
N ASP A 191 8.15 3.90 1.35
CA ASP A 191 8.69 5.25 1.47
C ASP A 191 10.22 5.25 1.67
N ALA A 192 10.93 6.10 0.92
CA ALA A 192 12.38 6.19 0.97
C ALA A 192 12.92 6.63 2.35
N PHE A 193 12.19 7.52 3.08
CA PHE A 193 12.61 7.95 4.42
C PHE A 193 12.47 6.83 5.45
N CYS A 194 11.44 5.99 5.33
CA CYS A 194 11.30 4.79 6.15
C CYS A 194 12.46 3.81 5.88
N VAL A 195 12.77 3.59 4.60
CA VAL A 195 13.91 2.77 4.18
C VAL A 195 15.24 3.29 4.74
N GLU A 196 15.47 4.60 4.69
CA GLU A 196 16.71 5.21 5.21
C GLU A 196 16.88 5.00 6.70
N ARG A 197 15.79 5.11 7.48
CA ARG A 197 15.82 4.88 8.95
C ARG A 197 16.09 3.43 9.30
N HIS A 198 15.60 2.48 8.50
CA HIS A 198 15.59 1.04 8.82
C HIS A 198 16.31 0.18 7.79
N ARG A 199 17.26 0.75 7.03
CA ARG A 199 17.91 0.13 5.87
C ARG A 199 18.40 -1.30 6.12
N GLU A 200 19.21 -1.49 7.15
CA GLU A 200 19.81 -2.79 7.44
C GLU A 200 18.75 -3.84 7.76
N SER A 201 17.70 -3.47 8.51
CA SER A 201 16.62 -4.39 8.84
C SER A 201 15.70 -4.67 7.64
N PHE A 202 15.49 -3.70 6.73
CA PHE A 202 14.81 -3.95 5.45
C PHE A 202 15.62 -4.88 4.56
N GLN A 203 16.94 -4.69 4.44
CA GLN A 203 17.81 -5.60 3.70
C GLN A 203 17.73 -7.02 4.26
N ALA A 204 17.80 -7.17 5.59
CA ALA A 204 17.67 -8.47 6.24
C ALA A 204 16.29 -9.11 5.99
N LEU A 205 15.20 -8.32 5.98
CA LEU A 205 13.86 -8.80 5.66
C LEU A 205 13.78 -9.27 4.21
N VAL A 206 14.30 -8.48 3.26
CA VAL A 206 14.34 -8.83 1.84
C VAL A 206 15.13 -10.11 1.60
N ASP A 207 16.33 -10.22 2.17
CA ASP A 207 17.19 -11.38 1.98
C ASP A 207 16.65 -12.66 2.65
N GLY A 208 15.90 -12.53 3.75
CA GLY A 208 15.46 -13.67 4.56
C GLY A 208 14.04 -14.16 4.31
N HIS A 209 13.12 -13.26 4.02
CA HIS A 209 11.69 -13.58 4.05
C HIS A 209 10.89 -13.19 2.80
N VAL A 210 11.40 -12.29 1.94
CA VAL A 210 10.63 -11.72 0.83
C VAL A 210 10.86 -12.50 -0.46
N ASP A 211 9.77 -12.89 -1.11
CA ASP A 211 9.77 -13.51 -2.44
C ASP A 211 9.54 -12.46 -3.54
N VAL A 212 8.70 -11.44 -3.28
CA VAL A 212 8.36 -10.37 -4.24
C VAL A 212 8.57 -9.01 -3.60
N LEU A 213 9.46 -8.21 -4.16
CA LEU A 213 9.75 -6.85 -3.69
C LEU A 213 9.11 -5.83 -4.62
N PHE A 214 8.32 -4.91 -4.05
CA PHE A 214 7.84 -3.70 -4.71
C PHE A 214 8.58 -2.47 -4.18
N ALA A 215 9.10 -1.66 -5.07
CA ALA A 215 9.75 -0.40 -4.73
C ALA A 215 9.65 0.57 -5.91
N ASN A 216 9.70 1.89 -5.62
CA ASN A 216 10.00 2.87 -6.65
C ASN A 216 11.52 3.10 -6.76
N GLU A 217 11.94 3.91 -7.76
CA GLU A 217 13.34 4.24 -7.99
C GLU A 217 14.02 4.86 -6.76
N MET A 218 13.33 5.76 -6.03
CA MET A 218 13.88 6.40 -4.83
C MET A 218 14.04 5.40 -3.68
N GLU A 219 13.07 4.53 -3.47
CA GLU A 219 13.09 3.53 -2.42
C GLU A 219 14.20 2.50 -2.62
N ILE A 220 14.35 1.97 -3.85
CA ILE A 220 15.37 0.96 -4.13
C ILE A 220 16.78 1.55 -4.07
N THR A 221 16.98 2.78 -4.56
CA THR A 221 18.27 3.48 -4.42
C THR A 221 18.59 3.80 -2.97
N ALA A 222 17.59 4.18 -2.16
CA ALA A 222 17.77 4.37 -0.71
C ALA A 222 18.14 3.06 -0.01
N LEU A 223 17.51 1.93 -0.37
CA LEU A 223 17.77 0.63 0.26
C LEU A 223 19.22 0.19 0.08
N TYR A 224 19.78 0.39 -1.10
CA TYR A 224 21.14 -0.05 -1.42
C TYR A 224 22.19 1.07 -1.41
N LYS A 225 21.83 2.32 -1.05
CA LYS A 225 22.71 3.51 -1.12
C LYS A 225 23.35 3.67 -2.50
N SER A 226 22.59 3.39 -3.54
CA SER A 226 23.07 3.44 -4.92
C SER A 226 23.05 4.86 -5.46
N ASN A 227 23.97 5.16 -6.39
CA ASN A 227 24.03 6.47 -7.04
C ASN A 227 23.12 6.55 -8.29
N SER A 228 22.60 5.41 -8.74
CA SER A 228 21.69 5.30 -9.88
C SER A 228 20.73 4.13 -9.72
N PHE A 229 19.65 4.17 -10.50
CA PHE A 229 18.70 3.06 -10.58
C PHE A 229 19.37 1.78 -11.11
N GLU A 230 20.23 1.89 -12.11
CA GLU A 230 20.93 0.77 -12.72
C GLU A 230 21.85 0.06 -11.71
N GLU A 231 22.52 0.82 -10.84
CA GLU A 231 23.32 0.27 -9.76
C GLU A 231 22.43 -0.46 -8.73
N ALA A 232 21.30 0.14 -8.34
CA ALA A 232 20.33 -0.48 -7.42
C ALA A 232 19.72 -1.76 -8.02
N LEU A 233 19.45 -1.76 -9.32
CA LEU A 233 18.91 -2.90 -10.06
C LEU A 233 19.85 -4.12 -9.97
N GLU A 234 21.16 -3.92 -10.14
CA GLU A 234 22.14 -5.00 -10.01
C GLU A 234 22.32 -5.46 -8.57
N GLN A 235 22.18 -4.56 -7.58
CA GLN A 235 22.30 -4.92 -6.17
C GLN A 235 21.11 -5.73 -5.65
N VAL A 236 19.89 -5.49 -6.16
CA VAL A 236 18.69 -6.26 -5.77
C VAL A 236 18.61 -7.61 -6.48
N ARG A 237 19.32 -7.78 -7.59
CA ARG A 237 19.32 -9.02 -8.37
C ARG A 237 19.72 -10.21 -7.51
N GLY A 238 18.84 -11.21 -7.43
CA GLY A 238 19.06 -12.43 -6.65
C GLY A 238 18.85 -12.30 -5.14
N ARG A 239 18.45 -11.11 -4.63
CA ARG A 239 18.12 -10.94 -3.22
C ARG A 239 16.73 -11.44 -2.86
N CYS A 240 15.81 -11.38 -3.83
CA CYS A 240 14.49 -11.98 -3.76
C CYS A 240 14.17 -12.68 -5.09
N ALA A 241 13.10 -13.45 -5.15
CA ALA A 241 12.75 -14.18 -6.37
C ALA A 241 12.27 -13.22 -7.49
N ILE A 242 11.56 -12.15 -7.12
CA ILE A 242 11.00 -11.15 -8.05
C ILE A 242 11.19 -9.76 -7.44
N ALA A 243 11.72 -8.81 -8.22
CA ALA A 243 11.68 -7.39 -7.87
C ALA A 243 10.92 -6.62 -8.95
N ALA A 244 9.87 -5.90 -8.56
CA ALA A 244 9.03 -5.07 -9.44
C ALA A 244 9.25 -3.60 -9.08
N LEU A 245 10.03 -2.90 -9.91
CA LEU A 245 10.57 -1.58 -9.61
C LEU A 245 9.93 -0.52 -10.52
N THR A 246 9.17 0.41 -9.94
CA THR A 246 8.47 1.46 -10.68
C THR A 246 9.32 2.72 -10.86
N ARG A 247 9.17 3.39 -12.02
CA ARG A 247 9.95 4.57 -12.44
C ARG A 247 9.07 5.68 -13.01
N SER A 248 7.93 5.92 -12.39
CA SER A 248 6.98 6.96 -12.81
C SER A 248 6.65 6.89 -14.31
N GLU A 249 6.92 7.96 -15.08
CA GLU A 249 6.68 8.04 -16.52
C GLU A 249 7.57 7.11 -17.36
N GLN A 250 8.60 6.52 -16.79
CA GLN A 250 9.45 5.53 -17.46
C GLN A 250 8.89 4.09 -17.32
N GLY A 251 7.74 3.91 -16.64
CA GLY A 251 7.11 2.62 -16.46
C GLY A 251 7.71 1.83 -15.31
N SER A 252 8.06 0.56 -15.54
CA SER A 252 8.64 -0.29 -14.51
C SER A 252 9.63 -1.30 -15.08
N THR A 253 10.48 -1.82 -14.20
CA THR A 253 11.40 -2.92 -14.49
C THR A 253 11.11 -4.08 -13.55
N VAL A 254 10.87 -5.26 -14.11
CA VAL A 254 10.65 -6.50 -13.36
C VAL A 254 11.85 -7.42 -13.52
N LEU A 255 12.42 -7.85 -12.39
CA LEU A 255 13.55 -8.77 -12.34
C LEU A 255 13.13 -10.14 -11.80
N SER A 256 13.67 -11.21 -12.38
CA SER A 256 13.61 -12.55 -11.80
C SER A 256 14.84 -13.37 -12.27
N GLY A 257 15.74 -13.68 -11.34
CA GLY A 257 17.04 -14.26 -11.69
C GLY A 257 17.78 -13.40 -12.71
N ASP A 258 18.17 -13.97 -13.84
CA ASP A 258 18.86 -13.28 -14.93
C ASP A 258 17.91 -12.55 -15.89
N GLN A 259 16.60 -12.74 -15.75
CA GLN A 259 15.61 -12.12 -16.61
C GLN A 259 15.29 -10.69 -16.16
N THR A 260 15.12 -9.80 -17.13
CA THR A 260 14.74 -8.39 -16.94
C THR A 260 13.66 -8.04 -17.96
N PHE A 261 12.52 -7.56 -17.47
CA PHE A 261 11.39 -7.12 -18.29
C PHE A 261 11.21 -5.61 -18.10
N THR A 262 11.26 -4.84 -19.17
CA THR A 262 10.95 -3.40 -19.17
C THR A 262 9.52 -3.22 -19.59
N ILE A 263 8.69 -2.67 -18.71
CA ILE A 263 7.26 -2.50 -18.91
C ILE A 263 6.98 -1.00 -19.13
N PRO A 264 6.39 -0.63 -20.26
CA PRO A 264 6.04 0.77 -20.51
C PRO A 264 4.92 1.24 -19.57
N PRO A 265 4.82 2.56 -19.31
CA PRO A 265 3.69 3.12 -18.57
C PRO A 265 2.42 3.06 -19.44
N TYR A 266 1.26 2.90 -18.82
CA TYR A 266 -0.02 3.10 -19.47
C TYR A 266 -0.50 4.54 -19.24
N SER A 267 -0.68 5.30 -20.33
CA SER A 267 -1.25 6.64 -20.27
C SER A 267 -2.74 6.55 -20.68
N LEU A 268 -3.62 6.59 -19.69
CA LEU A 268 -5.07 6.53 -19.90
C LEU A 268 -5.75 7.91 -19.90
N GLY A 269 -4.98 8.96 -19.64
CA GLY A 269 -5.46 10.34 -19.60
C GLY A 269 -4.41 11.29 -18.99
N PRO A 270 -4.78 12.55 -18.73
CA PRO A 270 -3.89 13.50 -18.07
C PRO A 270 -3.59 13.04 -16.63
N LEU A 271 -2.38 13.31 -16.20
CA LEU A 271 -1.98 13.10 -14.80
C LEU A 271 -2.74 14.09 -13.91
N VAL A 272 -3.50 13.54 -12.93
CA VAL A 272 -4.28 14.30 -11.96
C VAL A 272 -3.70 14.14 -10.56
N ASP A 273 -3.41 12.90 -10.14
CA ASP A 273 -2.94 12.59 -8.80
C ASP A 273 -2.15 11.28 -8.79
N THR A 274 -0.97 11.27 -8.20
CA THR A 274 -0.12 10.07 -8.13
C THR A 274 -0.40 9.20 -6.90
N THR A 275 -1.30 9.62 -6.00
CA THR A 275 -1.66 8.85 -4.80
C THR A 275 -2.21 7.49 -5.18
N GLY A 276 -1.67 6.44 -4.58
CA GLY A 276 -2.09 5.06 -4.84
C GLY A 276 -1.51 4.42 -6.10
N ALA A 277 -0.69 5.13 -6.90
CA ALA A 277 -0.10 4.55 -8.11
C ALA A 277 0.72 3.28 -7.81
N GLY A 278 1.55 3.30 -6.78
CA GLY A 278 2.31 2.14 -6.31
C GLY A 278 1.40 1.03 -5.78
N ASP A 279 0.34 1.40 -5.03
CA ASP A 279 -0.62 0.46 -4.47
C ASP A 279 -1.36 -0.29 -5.58
N LEU A 280 -1.82 0.43 -6.60
CA LEU A 280 -2.55 -0.16 -7.73
C LEU A 280 -1.61 -0.91 -8.68
N TYR A 281 -0.34 -0.48 -8.81
CA TYR A 281 0.66 -1.28 -9.50
C TYR A 281 0.83 -2.65 -8.81
N ALA A 282 1.02 -2.67 -7.49
CA ALA A 282 1.12 -3.90 -6.72
C ALA A 282 -0.16 -4.75 -6.82
N ALA A 283 -1.35 -4.12 -6.81
CA ALA A 283 -2.62 -4.81 -6.97
C ALA A 283 -2.71 -5.56 -8.31
N GLY A 284 -2.45 -4.88 -9.43
CA GLY A 284 -2.49 -5.50 -10.76
C GLY A 284 -1.42 -6.58 -10.92
N PHE A 285 -0.21 -6.33 -10.45
CA PHE A 285 0.89 -7.30 -10.49
C PHE A 285 0.56 -8.58 -9.71
N LEU A 286 0.12 -8.45 -8.45
CA LEU A 286 -0.22 -9.58 -7.59
C LEU A 286 -1.46 -10.34 -8.10
N PHE A 287 -2.42 -9.62 -8.70
CA PHE A 287 -3.56 -10.25 -9.35
C PHE A 287 -3.12 -11.19 -10.48
N GLY A 288 -2.21 -10.76 -11.36
CA GLY A 288 -1.64 -11.59 -12.41
C GLY A 288 -0.84 -12.76 -11.84
N LEU A 289 0.05 -12.48 -10.88
CA LEU A 289 0.92 -13.49 -10.26
C LEU A 289 0.11 -14.63 -9.63
N THR A 290 -0.99 -14.32 -8.91
CA THR A 290 -1.86 -15.33 -8.27
C THR A 290 -2.69 -16.14 -9.24
N ARG A 291 -2.77 -15.72 -10.52
CA ARG A 291 -3.40 -16.45 -11.62
C ARG A 291 -2.42 -17.22 -12.49
N GLY A 292 -1.12 -17.13 -12.18
CA GLY A 292 -0.08 -17.83 -12.91
C GLY A 292 0.31 -17.18 -14.24
N GLU A 293 0.00 -15.89 -14.40
CA GLU A 293 0.48 -15.10 -15.54
C GLU A 293 2.00 -15.00 -15.51
N ASP A 294 2.63 -14.81 -16.66
CA ASP A 294 4.05 -14.55 -16.75
C ASP A 294 4.39 -13.15 -16.17
N LEU A 295 5.67 -12.92 -15.88
CA LEU A 295 6.10 -11.71 -15.19
C LEU A 295 5.96 -10.43 -16.03
N GLU A 296 6.09 -10.53 -17.35
CA GLU A 296 5.85 -9.42 -18.26
C GLU A 296 4.38 -9.01 -18.20
N ARG A 297 3.47 -10.01 -18.25
CA ARG A 297 2.03 -9.79 -18.12
C ARG A 297 1.66 -9.24 -16.75
N CYS A 298 2.25 -9.75 -15.66
CA CYS A 298 2.07 -9.18 -14.32
C CYS A 298 2.46 -7.69 -14.27
N GLY A 299 3.59 -7.32 -14.87
CA GLY A 299 4.03 -5.94 -14.97
C GLY A 299 3.08 -5.06 -15.77
N GLN A 300 2.56 -5.57 -16.90
CA GLN A 300 1.57 -4.85 -17.72
C GLN A 300 0.26 -4.62 -16.96
N LEU A 301 -0.25 -5.61 -16.22
CA LEU A 301 -1.41 -5.49 -15.36
C LEU A 301 -1.20 -4.43 -14.26
N GLY A 302 -0.03 -4.45 -13.62
CA GLY A 302 0.36 -3.43 -12.64
C GLY A 302 0.42 -2.04 -13.24
N SER A 303 1.08 -1.89 -14.39
CA SER A 303 1.22 -0.61 -15.10
C SER A 303 -0.15 -0.03 -15.53
N LEU A 304 -1.06 -0.89 -16.01
CA LEU A 304 -2.41 -0.47 -16.41
C LEU A 304 -3.23 0.02 -15.19
N CYS A 305 -3.20 -0.72 -14.09
CA CYS A 305 -3.90 -0.32 -12.86
C CYS A 305 -3.35 0.99 -12.27
N ALA A 306 -2.02 1.17 -12.28
CA ALA A 306 -1.39 2.43 -11.90
C ALA A 306 -1.79 3.57 -12.85
N GLY A 307 -1.80 3.33 -14.16
CA GLY A 307 -2.24 4.29 -15.17
C GLY A 307 -3.70 4.71 -14.99
N ALA A 308 -4.57 3.83 -14.51
CA ALA A 308 -5.97 4.16 -14.24
C ALA A 308 -6.12 5.10 -13.05
N VAL A 309 -5.44 4.83 -11.94
CA VAL A 309 -5.61 5.63 -10.72
C VAL A 309 -5.03 7.03 -10.86
N VAL A 310 -3.95 7.23 -11.62
CA VAL A 310 -3.33 8.57 -11.74
C VAL A 310 -4.12 9.57 -12.58
N THR A 311 -5.20 9.16 -13.24
CA THR A 311 -6.08 10.04 -14.03
C THR A 311 -7.20 10.67 -13.22
N GLN A 312 -7.28 10.44 -11.94
CA GLN A 312 -8.35 10.89 -11.05
C GLN A 312 -7.82 11.31 -9.67
N LEU A 313 -8.69 11.85 -8.85
CA LEU A 313 -8.37 12.17 -7.46
C LEU A 313 -8.58 10.93 -6.57
N GLY A 314 -7.58 10.62 -5.71
CA GLY A 314 -7.65 9.57 -4.69
C GLY A 314 -7.00 8.26 -5.11
N PRO A 315 -6.69 7.40 -4.12
CA PRO A 315 -5.87 6.21 -4.32
C PRO A 315 -6.65 5.01 -4.89
N ARG A 316 -7.96 5.12 -5.09
CA ARG A 316 -8.81 4.01 -5.57
C ARG A 316 -9.48 4.35 -6.89
N PRO A 317 -9.35 3.49 -7.92
CA PRO A 317 -9.97 3.74 -9.21
C PRO A 317 -11.50 3.83 -9.12
N GLN A 318 -12.07 4.85 -9.78
CA GLN A 318 -13.52 5.02 -9.94
C GLN A 318 -14.05 4.31 -11.19
N CYS A 319 -13.15 3.89 -12.09
CA CYS A 319 -13.47 3.11 -13.28
C CYS A 319 -13.44 1.60 -12.97
N SER A 320 -14.05 0.80 -13.82
CA SER A 320 -13.99 -0.66 -13.76
C SER A 320 -12.63 -1.15 -14.24
N LEU A 321 -11.79 -1.64 -13.32
CA LEU A 321 -10.52 -2.25 -13.68
C LEU A 321 -10.69 -3.48 -14.58
N PRO A 322 -11.66 -4.41 -14.36
CA PRO A 322 -11.88 -5.53 -15.27
C PRO A 322 -12.16 -5.10 -16.71
N ASP A 323 -12.96 -4.03 -16.89
CA ASP A 323 -13.28 -3.53 -18.24
C ASP A 323 -12.05 -2.93 -18.92
N LEU A 324 -11.21 -2.20 -18.17
CA LEU A 324 -9.93 -1.70 -18.68
C LEU A 324 -8.97 -2.83 -19.06
N LEU A 325 -8.89 -3.88 -18.25
CA LEU A 325 -8.09 -5.04 -18.58
C LEU A 325 -8.55 -5.69 -19.89
N ALA A 326 -9.85 -5.91 -20.02
CA ALA A 326 -10.42 -6.49 -21.24
C ALA A 326 -10.17 -5.63 -22.48
N GLN A 327 -10.19 -4.30 -22.33
CA GLN A 327 -9.99 -3.35 -23.42
C GLN A 327 -8.53 -3.26 -23.88
N HIS A 328 -7.57 -3.29 -22.95
CA HIS A 328 -6.17 -2.97 -23.24
C HIS A 328 -5.24 -4.19 -23.24
N LEU A 329 -5.64 -5.26 -22.55
CA LEU A 329 -4.79 -6.43 -22.31
C LEU A 329 -5.51 -7.77 -22.62
N GLY A 330 -6.78 -7.72 -23.04
CA GLY A 330 -7.65 -8.86 -23.33
C GLY A 330 -7.23 -9.72 -24.50
#